data_dc15a8eddc8d6f71126d9df09ec5fd9f
#
_entry.id   dc15a8eddc8d6f71126d9df09ec5fd9f
#
_cell.length_a   1.000
_cell.length_b   1.000
_cell.length_c   1.000
_cell.angle_alpha   90.00
_cell.angle_beta   90.00
_cell.angle_gamma   90.00
#
_symmetry.space_group_name_H-M   'P 1'
#
loop_
_entity.id
_entity.type
_entity.pdbx_description
1 polymer ?
#
loop_
_entity_poly.entity_id
_entity_poly.type
_entity_poly.pdbx_seq_one_letter_code
_entity_poly.pdbx_strand_id
1 'polypeptide(L)'
;MPDRNEVAEALDMRRDELDQLQHRRFRSVLLNLEHATPHEGEKDVTLVDLLADEDSIEPSAELELRELHSYLRDAMRLLPDRHRLVVVGSFLEGRTSQELADFLGLTVSRISQLRSEALLMLKGGIDAQYTGELSDPSGGSGRVARRKATFAEGIATASAFADRMEEINLIESDAPALTARMT
;
A
#
# COMPACT_ATOMS: atom_id res chain seq x y z
N MET A 1 21.36 26.60 -45.82
CA MET A 1 21.84 26.25 -44.47
C MET A 1 23.19 25.59 -44.64
N PRO A 2 24.24 26.00 -43.92
CA PRO A 2 25.56 25.36 -44.03
C PRO A 2 25.45 23.89 -43.61
N ASP A 3 26.25 23.03 -44.30
CA ASP A 3 26.33 21.63 -43.94
C ASP A 3 27.06 21.44 -42.59
N ARG A 4 26.73 20.38 -41.88
CA ARG A 4 27.32 20.06 -40.56
C ARG A 4 28.84 19.94 -40.62
N ASN A 5 29.38 19.49 -41.73
CA ASN A 5 30.83 19.39 -41.93
C ASN A 5 31.47 20.79 -42.05
N GLU A 6 30.83 21.71 -42.80
CA GLU A 6 31.28 23.10 -42.93
C GLU A 6 31.29 23.84 -41.61
N VAL A 7 30.27 23.55 -40.76
CA VAL A 7 30.20 24.15 -39.41
C VAL A 7 31.29 23.58 -38.49
N ALA A 8 31.58 22.30 -38.54
CA ALA A 8 32.62 21.66 -37.75
C ALA A 8 34.02 22.20 -38.16
N GLU A 9 34.27 22.34 -39.47
CA GLU A 9 35.51 22.90 -40.00
C GLU A 9 35.68 24.38 -39.64
N ALA A 10 34.62 25.17 -39.72
CA ALA A 10 34.65 26.59 -39.34
C ALA A 10 34.89 26.81 -37.84
N LEU A 11 34.57 25.84 -37.00
CA LEU A 11 34.76 25.89 -35.55
C LEU A 11 36.04 25.19 -35.09
N ASP A 12 36.83 24.64 -36.01
CA ASP A 12 38.05 23.85 -35.75
C ASP A 12 37.78 22.69 -34.75
N MET A 13 36.62 22.04 -34.93
CA MET A 13 36.15 20.94 -34.06
C MET A 13 35.91 19.68 -34.85
N ARG A 14 36.12 18.53 -34.18
CA ARG A 14 35.70 17.27 -34.77
C ARG A 14 34.19 17.16 -34.80
N ARG A 15 33.67 16.44 -35.78
CA ARG A 15 32.23 16.22 -35.95
C ARG A 15 31.56 15.62 -34.69
N ASP A 16 32.24 14.67 -34.03
CA ASP A 16 31.77 14.05 -32.81
C ASP A 16 31.63 15.05 -31.64
N GLU A 17 32.54 16.03 -31.59
CA GLU A 17 32.49 17.10 -30.59
C GLU A 17 31.37 18.10 -30.85
N LEU A 18 31.11 18.38 -32.12
CA LEU A 18 29.99 19.24 -32.52
C LEU A 18 28.64 18.55 -32.18
N ASP A 19 28.50 17.26 -32.44
CA ASP A 19 27.31 16.50 -32.11
C ASP A 19 27.10 16.44 -30.59
N GLN A 20 28.15 16.23 -29.80
CA GLN A 20 28.07 16.29 -28.34
C GLN A 20 27.67 17.65 -27.81
N LEU A 21 28.15 18.73 -28.42
CA LEU A 21 27.78 20.11 -28.07
C LEU A 21 26.30 20.36 -28.39
N GLN A 22 25.83 19.92 -29.55
CA GLN A 22 24.42 20.03 -29.92
C GLN A 22 23.52 19.24 -28.97
N HIS A 23 23.89 18.02 -28.58
CA HIS A 23 23.18 17.25 -27.60
C HIS A 23 23.15 17.89 -26.20
N ARG A 24 24.29 18.50 -25.76
CA ARG A 24 24.32 19.22 -24.50
C ARG A 24 23.47 20.50 -24.56
N ARG A 25 23.49 21.24 -25.65
CA ARG A 25 22.63 22.41 -25.86
C ARG A 25 21.16 22.05 -25.85
N PHE A 26 20.77 20.94 -26.50
CA PHE A 26 19.39 20.47 -26.52
C PHE A 26 18.89 20.11 -25.12
N ARG A 27 19.74 19.49 -24.28
CA ARG A 27 19.43 19.18 -22.88
C ARG A 27 19.45 20.39 -21.94
N SER A 28 20.06 21.49 -22.33
CA SER A 28 20.14 22.74 -21.54
C SER A 28 18.99 23.71 -21.82
N VAL A 29 18.09 23.40 -22.76
CA VAL A 29 16.89 24.21 -23.00
C VAL A 29 15.92 23.96 -21.86
N LEU A 30 15.85 24.91 -20.95
CA LEU A 30 14.82 24.96 -19.92
C LEU A 30 13.51 25.37 -20.62
N LEU A 31 12.59 24.42 -20.74
CA LEU A 31 11.23 24.69 -21.18
C LEU A 31 10.43 25.18 -19.97
N ASN A 32 9.71 26.28 -20.13
CA ASN A 32 8.74 26.71 -19.13
C ASN A 32 7.56 25.71 -19.15
N LEU A 33 7.13 25.25 -17.98
CA LEU A 33 6.01 24.34 -17.85
C LEU A 33 4.68 24.94 -18.35
N GLU A 34 4.58 26.27 -18.34
CA GLU A 34 3.42 27.00 -18.87
C GLU A 34 3.51 27.21 -20.40
N HIS A 35 4.55 26.67 -21.07
CA HIS A 35 4.66 26.78 -22.52
C HIS A 35 3.55 26.03 -23.21
N ALA A 36 2.70 26.76 -23.92
CA ALA A 36 1.63 26.16 -24.72
C ALA A 36 2.22 25.38 -25.90
N THR A 37 1.88 24.11 -26.01
CA THR A 37 2.20 23.29 -27.17
C THR A 37 1.09 23.48 -28.21
N PRO A 38 1.42 23.80 -29.48
CA PRO A 38 0.41 23.90 -30.53
C PRO A 38 -0.22 22.50 -30.71
N HIS A 39 -1.46 22.36 -30.30
CA HIS A 39 -2.26 21.18 -30.54
C HIS A 39 -3.37 21.50 -31.55
N GLU A 40 -3.72 20.56 -32.43
CA GLU A 40 -4.80 20.74 -33.42
C GLU A 40 -6.19 20.69 -32.76
N GLY A 41 -6.40 21.44 -31.66
CA GLY A 41 -7.65 21.52 -30.92
C GLY A 41 -7.86 22.88 -30.30
N GLU A 42 -9.12 23.21 -29.96
CA GLU A 42 -9.54 24.53 -29.49
C GLU A 42 -8.97 24.97 -28.11
N LYS A 43 -8.11 24.20 -27.46
CA LYS A 43 -7.46 24.56 -26.19
C LYS A 43 -5.97 24.41 -26.28
N ASP A 44 -5.26 25.47 -25.94
CA ASP A 44 -3.82 25.43 -25.72
C ASP A 44 -3.52 24.53 -24.51
N VAL A 45 -2.87 23.39 -24.81
CA VAL A 45 -2.42 22.44 -23.78
C VAL A 45 -1.03 22.84 -23.35
N THR A 46 -0.83 23.08 -22.06
CA THR A 46 0.49 23.41 -21.52
C THR A 46 1.30 22.15 -21.23
N LEU A 47 2.62 22.26 -21.10
CA LEU A 47 3.47 21.13 -20.70
C LEU A 47 3.08 20.60 -19.32
N VAL A 48 2.59 21.46 -18.42
CA VAL A 48 2.09 21.08 -17.09
C VAL A 48 0.89 20.14 -17.20
N ASP A 49 -0.01 20.36 -18.17
CA ASP A 49 -1.20 19.52 -18.35
C ASP A 49 -0.87 18.12 -18.89
N LEU A 50 0.33 17.94 -19.47
CA LEU A 50 0.83 16.66 -19.99
C LEU A 50 1.64 15.86 -18.95
N LEU A 51 2.04 16.51 -17.85
CA LEU A 51 2.76 15.82 -16.78
C LEU A 51 1.79 15.02 -15.92
N ALA A 52 1.91 13.71 -15.98
CA ALA A 52 1.23 12.83 -15.03
C ALA A 52 1.95 12.94 -13.67
N ASP A 53 1.18 13.17 -12.62
CA ASP A 53 1.68 13.05 -11.25
C ASP A 53 1.75 11.56 -10.89
N GLU A 54 2.95 10.98 -10.90
CA GLU A 54 3.19 9.57 -10.59
C GLU A 54 2.90 9.24 -9.11
N ASP A 55 2.91 10.25 -8.23
CA ASP A 55 2.60 10.12 -6.82
C ASP A 55 1.09 10.27 -6.53
N SER A 56 0.32 10.70 -7.51
CA SER A 56 -1.14 10.84 -7.39
C SER A 56 -1.81 9.47 -7.37
N ILE A 57 -2.34 9.10 -6.22
CA ILE A 57 -3.13 7.88 -6.08
C ILE A 57 -4.48 8.10 -6.78
N GLU A 58 -4.84 7.20 -7.70
CA GLU A 58 -6.15 7.24 -8.34
C GLU A 58 -7.26 7.19 -7.28
N PRO A 59 -8.30 8.04 -7.35
CA PRO A 59 -9.35 8.09 -6.34
C PRO A 59 -10.03 6.74 -6.06
N SER A 60 -10.15 5.88 -7.07
CA SER A 60 -10.64 4.51 -6.92
C SER A 60 -9.71 3.65 -6.06
N ALA A 61 -8.39 3.71 -6.30
CA ALA A 61 -7.39 2.97 -5.54
C ALA A 61 -7.30 3.46 -4.09
N GLU A 62 -7.46 4.77 -3.87
CA GLU A 62 -7.51 5.34 -2.52
C GLU A 62 -8.74 4.83 -1.75
N LEU A 63 -9.90 4.78 -2.40
CA LEU A 63 -11.12 4.25 -1.78
C LEU A 63 -10.99 2.77 -1.43
N GLU A 64 -10.45 1.95 -2.35
CA GLU A 64 -10.18 0.52 -2.10
C GLU A 64 -9.23 0.32 -0.92
N LEU A 65 -8.19 1.15 -0.82
CA LEU A 65 -7.24 1.09 0.29
C LEU A 65 -7.89 1.46 1.63
N ARG A 66 -8.73 2.48 1.66
CA ARG A 66 -9.50 2.88 2.86
C ARG A 66 -10.46 1.76 3.29
N GLU A 67 -11.14 1.15 2.34
CA GLU A 67 -12.03 0.02 2.61
C GLU A 67 -11.25 -1.18 3.19
N LEU A 68 -10.12 -1.53 2.60
CA LEU A 68 -9.24 -2.59 3.08
C LEU A 68 -8.76 -2.32 4.52
N HIS A 69 -8.33 -1.09 4.80
CA HIS A 69 -7.90 -0.70 6.15
C HIS A 69 -9.05 -0.81 7.17
N SER A 70 -10.26 -0.43 6.79
CA SER A 70 -11.43 -0.56 7.66
C SER A 70 -11.71 -2.03 7.99
N TYR A 71 -11.76 -2.90 6.97
CA TYR A 71 -11.93 -4.34 7.20
C TYR A 71 -10.81 -4.93 8.05
N LEU A 72 -9.57 -4.52 7.83
CA LEU A 72 -8.43 -4.99 8.62
C LEU A 72 -8.55 -4.58 10.09
N ARG A 73 -8.94 -3.33 10.37
CA ARG A 73 -9.17 -2.83 11.73
C ARG A 73 -10.24 -3.64 12.46
N ASP A 74 -11.37 -3.88 11.81
CA ASP A 74 -12.47 -4.62 12.40
C ASP A 74 -12.14 -6.11 12.57
N ALA A 75 -11.45 -6.69 11.59
CA ALA A 75 -10.92 -8.04 11.69
C ALA A 75 -9.94 -8.20 12.87
N MET A 76 -9.06 -7.22 13.07
CA MET A 76 -8.11 -7.22 14.21
C MET A 76 -8.85 -7.19 15.55
N ARG A 77 -9.93 -6.41 15.68
CA ARG A 77 -10.74 -6.34 16.89
C ARG A 77 -11.43 -7.69 17.21
N LEU A 78 -11.83 -8.41 16.19
CA LEU A 78 -12.52 -9.71 16.30
C LEU A 78 -11.57 -10.90 16.50
N LEU A 79 -10.25 -10.70 16.32
CA LEU A 79 -9.29 -11.76 16.61
C LEU A 79 -9.32 -12.18 18.08
N PRO A 80 -9.12 -13.47 18.41
CA PRO A 80 -8.88 -13.90 19.78
C PRO A 80 -7.67 -13.17 20.38
N ASP A 81 -7.73 -12.79 21.65
CA ASP A 81 -6.73 -11.94 22.32
C ASP A 81 -5.28 -12.40 22.12
N ARG A 82 -5.02 -13.69 22.22
CA ARG A 82 -3.66 -14.24 22.02
C ARG A 82 -3.15 -14.04 20.59
N HIS A 83 -4.02 -14.20 19.59
CA HIS A 83 -3.66 -13.98 18.18
C HIS A 83 -3.43 -12.50 17.93
N ARG A 84 -4.31 -11.63 18.45
CA ARG A 84 -4.19 -10.18 18.32
C ARG A 84 -2.89 -9.68 18.96
N LEU A 85 -2.55 -10.10 20.19
CA LEU A 85 -1.29 -9.75 20.85
C LEU A 85 -0.06 -10.17 20.05
N VAL A 86 -0.06 -11.37 19.48
CA VAL A 86 1.06 -11.83 18.65
C VAL A 86 1.19 -11.03 17.36
N VAL A 87 0.08 -10.68 16.70
CA VAL A 87 0.11 -9.86 15.47
C VAL A 87 0.57 -8.44 15.78
N VAL A 88 -0.04 -7.78 16.77
CA VAL A 88 0.34 -6.42 17.18
C VAL A 88 1.81 -6.38 17.60
N GLY A 89 2.24 -7.27 18.49
CA GLY A 89 3.62 -7.32 18.95
C GLY A 89 4.63 -7.56 17.82
N SER A 90 4.31 -8.45 16.87
CA SER A 90 5.24 -8.78 15.79
C SER A 90 5.31 -7.71 14.69
N PHE A 91 4.17 -7.10 14.29
CA PHE A 91 4.10 -6.25 13.10
C PHE A 91 4.03 -4.75 13.43
N LEU A 92 3.41 -4.35 14.55
CA LEU A 92 3.29 -2.94 14.93
C LEU A 92 4.37 -2.53 15.94
N GLU A 93 4.67 -3.39 16.93
CA GLU A 93 5.68 -3.10 17.95
C GLU A 93 7.09 -3.61 17.57
N GLY A 94 7.23 -4.37 16.49
CA GLY A 94 8.52 -4.90 16.03
C GLY A 94 9.18 -5.90 16.99
N ARG A 95 8.42 -6.52 17.89
CA ARG A 95 8.93 -7.49 18.87
C ARG A 95 9.38 -8.78 18.20
N THR A 96 10.44 -9.35 18.71
CA THR A 96 10.94 -10.66 18.27
C THR A 96 10.05 -11.78 18.78
N SER A 97 10.08 -12.92 18.09
CA SER A 97 9.33 -14.10 18.53
C SER A 97 9.77 -14.62 19.91
N GLN A 98 11.03 -14.37 20.30
CA GLN A 98 11.55 -14.74 21.63
C GLN A 98 10.93 -13.87 22.71
N GLU A 99 10.92 -12.54 22.54
CA GLU A 99 10.31 -11.61 23.50
C GLU A 99 8.82 -11.87 23.70
N LEU A 100 8.11 -12.18 22.62
CA LEU A 100 6.70 -12.55 22.69
C LEU A 100 6.48 -13.89 23.40
N ALA A 101 7.37 -14.86 23.19
CA ALA A 101 7.34 -16.14 23.87
C ALA A 101 7.53 -15.98 25.37
N ASP A 102 8.51 -15.20 25.78
CA ASP A 102 8.81 -14.90 27.19
C ASP A 102 7.64 -14.12 27.84
N PHE A 103 7.12 -13.11 27.14
CA PHE A 103 5.96 -12.33 27.61
C PHE A 103 4.68 -13.14 27.81
N LEU A 104 4.38 -14.06 26.89
CA LEU A 104 3.16 -14.88 26.94
C LEU A 104 3.34 -16.21 27.71
N GLY A 105 4.56 -16.53 28.12
CA GLY A 105 4.88 -17.82 28.77
C GLY A 105 4.70 -19.00 27.80
N LEU A 106 5.04 -18.81 26.51
CA LEU A 106 4.89 -19.79 25.45
C LEU A 106 6.26 -20.13 24.82
N THR A 107 6.28 -21.14 23.97
CA THR A 107 7.46 -21.45 23.15
C THR A 107 7.47 -20.60 21.87
N VAL A 108 8.67 -20.32 21.32
CA VAL A 108 8.84 -19.61 20.05
C VAL A 108 8.08 -20.30 18.91
N SER A 109 8.07 -21.64 18.90
CA SER A 109 7.30 -22.41 17.91
C SER A 109 5.80 -22.13 18.04
N ARG A 110 5.26 -22.03 19.26
CA ARG A 110 3.85 -21.71 19.47
C ARG A 110 3.50 -20.28 19.02
N ILE A 111 4.40 -19.31 19.24
CA ILE A 111 4.25 -17.94 18.74
C ILE A 111 4.17 -17.94 17.21
N SER A 112 5.05 -18.69 16.53
CA SER A 112 5.02 -18.80 15.06
C SER A 112 3.71 -19.44 14.55
N GLN A 113 3.20 -20.44 15.24
CA GLN A 113 1.90 -21.04 14.91
C GLN A 113 0.75 -20.03 15.08
N LEU A 114 0.69 -19.34 16.24
CA LEU A 114 -0.35 -18.34 16.51
C LEU A 114 -0.33 -17.21 15.48
N ARG A 115 0.88 -16.75 15.08
CA ARG A 115 1.04 -15.75 14.03
C ARG A 115 0.50 -16.23 12.69
N SER A 116 0.84 -17.43 12.26
CA SER A 116 0.35 -18.02 11.02
C SER A 116 -1.17 -18.24 11.03
N GLU A 117 -1.71 -18.75 12.15
CA GLU A 117 -3.15 -18.93 12.34
C GLU A 117 -3.88 -17.59 12.26
N ALA A 118 -3.36 -16.54 12.91
CA ALA A 118 -3.94 -15.20 12.89
C ALA A 118 -3.96 -14.60 11.48
N LEU A 119 -2.84 -14.69 10.75
CA LEU A 119 -2.75 -14.18 9.36
C LEU A 119 -3.72 -14.90 8.43
N LEU A 120 -3.87 -16.22 8.58
CA LEU A 120 -4.86 -16.99 7.80
C LEU A 120 -6.31 -16.61 8.15
N MET A 121 -6.59 -16.30 9.42
CA MET A 121 -7.91 -15.80 9.82
C MET A 121 -8.19 -14.42 9.22
N LEU A 122 -7.24 -13.49 9.34
CA LEU A 122 -7.36 -12.14 8.78
C LEU A 122 -7.57 -12.19 7.27
N LYS A 123 -6.69 -12.91 6.56
CA LYS A 123 -6.81 -13.07 5.11
C LYS A 123 -8.17 -13.64 4.72
N GLY A 124 -8.56 -14.76 5.29
CA GLY A 124 -9.84 -15.40 4.94
C GLY A 124 -11.07 -14.57 5.30
N GLY A 125 -11.00 -13.78 6.39
CA GLY A 125 -12.07 -12.88 6.77
C GLY A 125 -12.23 -11.68 5.85
N ILE A 126 -11.11 -11.11 5.41
CA ILE A 126 -11.09 -9.98 4.47
C ILE A 126 -11.46 -10.44 3.05
N ASP A 127 -10.87 -11.53 2.55
CA ASP A 127 -11.19 -12.09 1.23
C ASP A 127 -12.70 -12.37 1.09
N ALA A 128 -13.35 -12.85 2.16
CA ALA A 128 -14.78 -13.11 2.17
C ALA A 128 -15.65 -11.85 1.98
N GLN A 129 -15.14 -10.65 2.34
CA GLN A 129 -15.86 -9.39 2.13
C GLN A 129 -15.90 -9.00 0.65
N TYR A 130 -14.84 -9.31 -0.09
CA TYR A 130 -14.74 -8.98 -1.53
C TYR A 130 -15.40 -10.03 -2.43
N THR A 131 -15.32 -11.30 -2.06
CA THR A 131 -15.87 -12.38 -2.91
C THR A 131 -17.33 -12.69 -2.63
N GLY A 132 -17.87 -12.26 -1.48
CA GLY A 132 -19.20 -12.65 -1.02
C GLY A 132 -19.33 -14.14 -0.73
N GLU A 133 -18.27 -14.90 -0.93
CA GLU A 133 -18.20 -16.33 -0.65
C GLU A 133 -17.30 -16.56 0.56
N LEU A 134 -17.81 -17.29 1.52
CA LEU A 134 -16.99 -17.86 2.59
C LEU A 134 -16.08 -18.91 1.95
N SER A 135 -14.95 -18.46 1.42
CA SER A 135 -13.99 -19.34 0.77
C SER A 135 -13.52 -20.39 1.75
N ASP A 136 -14.10 -21.59 1.66
CA ASP A 136 -13.54 -22.79 2.24
C ASP A 136 -12.69 -23.49 1.17
N PRO A 137 -11.37 -23.24 1.12
CA PRO A 137 -10.50 -23.90 0.16
C PRO A 137 -10.38 -25.40 0.39
N SER A 138 -10.92 -25.92 1.48
CA SER A 138 -10.82 -27.33 1.88
C SER A 138 -12.13 -28.08 1.89
N GLY A 139 -13.28 -27.46 1.53
CA GLY A 139 -14.58 -28.15 1.43
C GLY A 139 -15.07 -28.81 2.74
N GLY A 140 -14.51 -28.39 3.87
CA GLY A 140 -14.73 -29.02 5.16
C GLY A 140 -15.98 -28.50 5.88
N SER A 141 -17.03 -29.28 5.93
CA SER A 141 -18.17 -29.12 6.86
C SER A 141 -17.72 -29.37 8.30
N GLY A 142 -16.76 -28.57 8.82
CA GLY A 142 -16.17 -28.81 10.13
C GLY A 142 -16.20 -27.56 11.04
N ARG A 143 -15.82 -27.80 12.32
CA ARG A 143 -15.73 -26.73 13.33
C ARG A 143 -14.87 -25.54 12.89
N VAL A 144 -13.82 -25.78 12.08
CA VAL A 144 -12.93 -24.74 11.54
C VAL A 144 -13.63 -23.88 10.51
N ALA A 145 -14.36 -24.48 9.56
CA ALA A 145 -15.15 -23.76 8.57
C ALA A 145 -16.21 -22.87 9.24
N ARG A 146 -16.89 -23.38 10.26
CA ARG A 146 -17.88 -22.62 11.03
C ARG A 146 -17.26 -21.41 11.75
N ARG A 147 -16.06 -21.57 12.33
CA ARG A 147 -15.35 -20.44 12.97
C ARG A 147 -14.92 -19.36 11.97
N LYS A 148 -14.46 -19.76 10.78
CA LYS A 148 -14.13 -18.83 9.69
C LYS A 148 -15.38 -18.08 9.23
N ALA A 149 -16.49 -18.77 9.04
CA ALA A 149 -17.76 -18.19 8.66
C ALA A 149 -18.22 -17.13 9.68
N THR A 150 -18.27 -17.50 10.97
CA THR A 150 -18.64 -16.56 12.05
C THR A 150 -17.71 -15.36 12.14
N PHE A 151 -16.40 -15.56 11.88
CA PHE A 151 -15.43 -14.47 11.88
C PHE A 151 -15.67 -13.50 10.71
N ALA A 152 -15.89 -14.01 9.50
CA ALA A 152 -16.19 -13.21 8.32
C ALA A 152 -17.53 -12.45 8.45
N GLU A 153 -18.57 -13.12 8.98
CA GLU A 153 -19.86 -12.49 9.28
C GLU A 153 -19.74 -11.39 10.35
N GLY A 154 -18.88 -11.62 11.35
CA GLY A 154 -18.54 -10.61 12.37
C GLY A 154 -17.93 -9.36 11.76
N ILE A 155 -16.99 -9.51 10.80
CA ILE A 155 -16.38 -8.38 10.08
C ILE A 155 -17.46 -7.64 9.28
N ALA A 156 -18.29 -8.34 8.51
CA ALA A 156 -19.36 -7.74 7.72
C ALA A 156 -20.35 -6.93 8.58
N THR A 157 -20.65 -7.41 9.77
CA THR A 157 -21.56 -6.76 10.71
C THR A 157 -20.92 -5.56 11.41
N ALA A 158 -19.63 -5.65 11.74
CA ALA A 158 -18.89 -4.58 12.44
C ALA A 158 -18.52 -3.43 11.51
N SER A 159 -18.34 -3.68 10.21
CA SER A 159 -17.89 -2.69 9.25
C SER A 159 -19.06 -1.88 8.70
N ALA A 160 -19.34 -0.73 9.32
CA ALA A 160 -20.33 0.22 8.80
C ALA A 160 -19.75 1.01 7.60
N PHE A 161 -20.61 1.35 6.63
CA PHE A 161 -20.20 2.14 5.46
C PHE A 161 -19.60 3.51 5.86
N ALA A 162 -20.15 4.16 6.88
CA ALA A 162 -19.62 5.43 7.38
C ALA A 162 -18.18 5.30 7.89
N ASP A 163 -17.87 4.23 8.63
CA ASP A 163 -16.53 4.00 9.18
C ASP A 163 -15.50 3.69 8.09
N ARG A 164 -15.93 3.18 6.93
CA ARG A 164 -15.07 2.93 5.77
C ARG A 164 -14.66 4.20 5.05
N MET A 165 -15.43 5.27 5.21
CA MET A 165 -15.16 6.56 4.56
C MET A 165 -14.33 7.50 5.44
N GLU A 166 -14.15 7.21 6.73
CA GLU A 166 -13.31 8.00 7.61
C GLU A 166 -11.82 7.70 7.39
N GLU A 167 -11.00 8.74 7.50
CA GLU A 167 -9.53 8.64 7.46
C GLU A 167 -9.05 7.94 8.73
N ILE A 168 -8.50 6.73 8.59
CA ILE A 168 -8.19 5.86 9.73
C ILE A 168 -6.75 6.03 10.15
N ASN A 169 -6.52 6.62 11.31
CA ASN A 169 -5.29 6.48 12.07
C ASN A 169 -5.28 5.12 12.79
N LEU A 170 -4.66 4.11 12.16
CA LEU A 170 -4.50 2.76 12.73
C LEU A 170 -3.68 2.74 14.03
N ILE A 171 -2.95 3.82 14.34
CA ILE A 171 -2.00 3.91 15.45
C ILE A 171 -2.62 4.50 16.72
N GLU A 172 -3.66 5.32 16.61
CA GLU A 172 -4.17 6.08 17.78
C GLU A 172 -5.26 5.39 18.59
N SER A 173 -5.96 4.40 18.09
CA SER A 173 -7.19 3.94 18.75
C SER A 173 -7.00 2.81 19.79
N ASP A 174 -5.89 2.08 19.83
CA ASP A 174 -5.71 0.92 20.72
C ASP A 174 -4.43 0.90 21.58
N ALA A 175 -3.72 2.03 21.70
CA ALA A 175 -2.51 2.16 22.52
C ALA A 175 -2.67 2.03 24.06
N PRO A 176 -3.86 2.23 24.69
CA PRO A 176 -3.91 2.26 26.16
C PRO A 176 -3.94 0.89 26.86
N ALA A 177 -4.18 -0.21 26.15
CA ALA A 177 -4.43 -1.49 26.85
C ALA A 177 -3.16 -2.29 27.21
N LEU A 178 -2.03 -2.04 26.56
CA LEU A 178 -0.80 -2.83 26.78
C LEU A 178 0.19 -2.19 27.77
N THR A 179 0.19 -0.86 27.91
CA THR A 179 1.06 -0.14 28.86
C THR A 179 0.60 -0.25 30.32
N ALA A 180 -0.67 -0.51 30.57
CA ALA A 180 -1.21 -0.56 31.94
C ALA A 180 -0.89 -1.85 32.74
N ARG A 181 -0.23 -2.85 32.15
CA ARG A 181 0.17 -4.09 32.81
C ARG A 181 1.69 -4.23 33.08
N MET A 182 2.46 -3.18 32.85
CA MET A 182 3.91 -3.15 33.07
C MET A 182 4.33 -2.30 34.30
N THR A 183 3.41 -2.00 35.23
CA THR A 183 3.72 -1.38 36.51
C THR A 183 3.49 -2.35 37.65
#